data_007146ce3fbac446755761e162fa6772
#
_entry.id   007146ce3fbac446755761e162fa6772
#
_cell.length_a   1.000
_cell.length_b   1.000
_cell.length_c   1.000
_cell.angle_alpha   90.00
_cell.angle_beta   90.00
_cell.angle_gamma   90.00
#
_symmetry.space_group_name_H-M   'P 1'
#
loop_
_entity.id
_entity.type
_entity.pdbx_description
1 polymer ?
#
loop_
_entity_poly.entity_id
_entity_poly.type
_entity_poly.pdbx_seq_one_letter_code
_entity_poly.pdbx_strand_id
1 'polypeptide(L)'
;VTPDASALLRWYDHHRRVLPWRSLPGHRPDPYAIWLSEIMLQQTTVKAVIAYYERFLTHYPTVQDLAAAPLEDVLRLWAGLGYYARARNLHSCAKRVSERGGFPDTVEELLTLPGIGAYTARAIAAIAFGRPVVPVDGNVERVTARLNATEDPLPASRPLLARQAALLNNDPVAQSRPSDFAQALFDLGATICTPRNPACLTCPWQTSCIAHARGIAAQLPAKQPKQARPTRYGAHFLLHDQNGQILLRTRPPTGLLGSMDELPGTEWRSRPWTEEEALAHAPCLTDWVGRGEIRHVFTHFTLYLTVYEACLPQGHNAGIDSSFGTFRSGKRAALPGVMKKCLALTKHPSET
;
A
#
# COMPACT_ATOMS: atom_id res chain seq x y z
N VAL A 1 33.55 -2.31 11.66
CA VAL A 1 34.07 -2.60 10.31
C VAL A 1 33.04 -2.11 9.32
N THR A 2 33.41 -1.19 8.44
CA THR A 2 32.50 -0.70 7.37
C THR A 2 32.33 -1.82 6.34
N PRO A 3 31.11 -2.16 5.93
CA PRO A 3 30.90 -3.18 4.90
C PRO A 3 31.42 -2.69 3.55
N ASP A 4 32.04 -3.59 2.77
CA ASP A 4 32.59 -3.28 1.46
C ASP A 4 31.47 -3.11 0.41
N ALA A 5 31.28 -1.87 -0.08
CA ALA A 5 30.32 -1.58 -1.13
C ALA A 5 30.64 -2.31 -2.45
N SER A 6 31.93 -2.53 -2.75
CA SER A 6 32.34 -3.27 -3.95
C SER A 6 31.87 -4.72 -3.92
N ALA A 7 31.91 -5.38 -2.74
CA ALA A 7 31.43 -6.74 -2.60
C ALA A 7 29.91 -6.85 -2.85
N LEU A 8 29.14 -5.88 -2.32
CA LEU A 8 27.69 -5.83 -2.54
C LEU A 8 27.36 -5.58 -4.02
N LEU A 9 28.03 -4.63 -4.67
CA LEU A 9 27.76 -4.29 -6.07
C LEU A 9 28.18 -5.42 -7.02
N ARG A 10 29.33 -6.09 -6.79
CA ARG A 10 29.69 -7.31 -7.55
C ARG A 10 28.64 -8.40 -7.41
N TRP A 11 28.13 -8.63 -6.20
CA TRP A 11 27.05 -9.58 -6.00
C TRP A 11 25.78 -9.15 -6.75
N TYR A 12 25.39 -7.87 -6.68
CA TYR A 12 24.21 -7.32 -7.34
C TYR A 12 24.28 -7.44 -8.86
N ASP A 13 25.44 -7.20 -9.47
CA ASP A 13 25.63 -7.31 -10.92
C ASP A 13 25.29 -8.71 -11.46
N HIS A 14 25.49 -9.76 -10.64
CA HIS A 14 25.19 -11.15 -11.01
C HIS A 14 23.85 -11.68 -10.53
N HIS A 15 23.26 -11.09 -9.47
CA HIS A 15 22.11 -11.67 -8.78
C HIS A 15 20.89 -10.72 -8.71
N ARG A 16 20.96 -9.57 -9.36
CA ARG A 16 19.86 -8.58 -9.32
C ARG A 16 18.55 -9.18 -9.81
N ARG A 17 17.46 -8.82 -9.16
CA ARG A 17 16.11 -9.20 -9.59
C ARG A 17 15.74 -8.46 -10.88
N VAL A 18 15.17 -9.17 -11.84
CA VAL A 18 14.57 -8.57 -13.03
C VAL A 18 13.14 -8.16 -12.69
N LEU A 19 12.85 -6.86 -12.72
CA LEU A 19 11.55 -6.29 -12.40
C LEU A 19 11.17 -5.25 -13.46
N PRO A 20 9.88 -5.08 -13.82
CA PRO A 20 9.45 -4.20 -14.91
C PRO A 20 9.86 -2.73 -14.76
N TRP A 21 10.04 -2.26 -13.51
CA TRP A 21 10.47 -0.89 -13.21
C TRP A 21 11.98 -0.71 -13.08
N ARG A 22 12.77 -1.75 -13.32
CA ARG A 22 14.23 -1.68 -13.25
C ARG A 22 14.84 -1.53 -14.63
N SER A 23 15.68 -0.52 -14.78
CA SER A 23 16.45 -0.33 -15.99
C SER A 23 17.59 -1.33 -16.12
N LEU A 24 18.00 -1.60 -17.36
CA LEU A 24 19.23 -2.33 -17.64
C LEU A 24 20.43 -1.51 -17.17
N PRO A 25 21.60 -2.15 -16.90
CA PRO A 25 22.83 -1.46 -16.56
C PRO A 25 23.16 -0.39 -17.59
N GLY A 26 23.60 0.77 -17.13
CA GLY A 26 23.97 1.89 -18.00
C GLY A 26 22.80 2.72 -18.54
N HIS A 27 21.56 2.32 -18.31
CA HIS A 27 20.39 3.10 -18.70
C HIS A 27 19.84 3.85 -17.49
N ARG A 28 19.53 5.15 -17.65
CA ARG A 28 18.83 5.92 -16.62
C ARG A 28 17.36 5.51 -16.61
N PRO A 29 16.82 5.12 -15.44
CA PRO A 29 15.40 4.83 -15.33
C PRO A 29 14.57 6.12 -15.43
N ASP A 30 13.37 6.00 -15.99
CA ASP A 30 12.41 7.08 -16.01
C ASP A 30 11.91 7.38 -14.58
N PRO A 31 12.03 8.64 -14.09
CA PRO A 31 11.53 9.03 -12.77
C PRO A 31 10.05 8.73 -12.55
N TYR A 32 9.22 8.85 -13.58
CA TYR A 32 7.79 8.51 -13.51
C TYR A 32 7.59 7.02 -13.23
N ALA A 33 8.30 6.18 -13.95
CA ALA A 33 8.25 4.73 -13.81
C ALA A 33 8.72 4.27 -12.41
N ILE A 34 9.81 4.84 -11.90
CA ILE A 34 10.31 4.56 -10.55
C ILE A 34 9.31 5.01 -9.49
N TRP A 35 8.84 6.27 -9.55
CA TRP A 35 7.87 6.80 -8.60
C TRP A 35 6.58 5.96 -8.56
N LEU A 36 6.03 5.60 -9.73
CA LEU A 36 4.82 4.79 -9.81
C LEU A 36 5.00 3.43 -9.11
N SER A 37 6.12 2.76 -9.36
CA SER A 37 6.44 1.49 -8.72
C SER A 37 6.59 1.62 -7.20
N GLU A 38 7.28 2.66 -6.73
CA GLU A 38 7.50 2.89 -5.30
C GLU A 38 6.19 3.17 -4.55
N ILE A 39 5.26 3.92 -5.15
CA ILE A 39 3.94 4.13 -4.54
C ILE A 39 3.11 2.84 -4.53
N MET A 40 3.16 2.04 -5.59
CA MET A 40 2.42 0.77 -5.67
C MET A 40 2.96 -0.28 -4.70
N LEU A 41 4.27 -0.31 -4.46
CA LEU A 41 4.94 -1.25 -3.56
C LEU A 41 4.71 -0.95 -2.07
N GLN A 42 4.22 0.24 -1.71
CA GLN A 42 3.88 0.54 -0.32
C GLN A 42 2.84 -0.46 0.21
N GLN A 43 3.24 -1.31 1.16
CA GLN A 43 2.39 -2.34 1.79
C GLN A 43 1.74 -3.34 0.80
N THR A 44 2.35 -3.53 -0.37
CA THR A 44 1.88 -4.46 -1.41
C THR A 44 3.04 -5.33 -1.88
N THR A 45 2.77 -6.58 -2.21
CA THR A 45 3.81 -7.51 -2.68
C THR A 45 4.22 -7.23 -4.13
N VAL A 46 5.50 -7.48 -4.48
CA VAL A 46 6.01 -7.35 -5.85
C VAL A 46 5.13 -8.10 -6.85
N LYS A 47 4.76 -9.35 -6.54
CA LYS A 47 3.90 -10.18 -7.42
C LYS A 47 2.56 -9.51 -7.75
N ALA A 48 1.93 -8.88 -6.77
CA ALA A 48 0.66 -8.18 -6.99
C ALA A 48 0.85 -6.89 -7.80
N VAL A 49 1.96 -6.18 -7.59
CA VAL A 49 2.21 -4.87 -8.23
C VAL A 49 2.48 -5.00 -9.72
N ILE A 50 3.18 -6.03 -10.19
CA ILE A 50 3.61 -6.17 -11.60
C ILE A 50 2.45 -5.90 -12.56
N ALA A 51 1.34 -6.64 -12.44
CA ALA A 51 0.20 -6.51 -13.35
C ALA A 51 -0.48 -5.13 -13.29
N TYR A 52 -0.48 -4.47 -12.13
CA TYR A 52 -1.02 -3.12 -11.97
C TYR A 52 -0.10 -2.08 -12.58
N TYR A 53 1.19 -2.19 -12.37
CA TYR A 53 2.20 -1.31 -12.93
C TYR A 53 2.16 -1.30 -14.46
N GLU A 54 2.15 -2.48 -15.09
CA GLU A 54 2.06 -2.62 -16.54
C GLU A 54 0.77 -2.00 -17.10
N ARG A 55 -0.39 -2.25 -16.45
CA ARG A 55 -1.66 -1.64 -16.84
C ARG A 55 -1.66 -0.13 -16.71
N PHE A 56 -1.06 0.41 -15.64
CA PHE A 56 -0.98 1.86 -15.45
C PHE A 56 -0.12 2.52 -16.53
N LEU A 57 1.03 1.95 -16.85
CA LEU A 57 1.90 2.47 -17.93
C LEU A 57 1.25 2.37 -19.31
N THR A 58 0.44 1.33 -19.54
CA THR A 58 -0.33 1.20 -20.79
C THR A 58 -1.41 2.28 -20.93
N HIS A 59 -2.12 2.60 -19.81
CA HIS A 59 -3.21 3.60 -19.84
C HIS A 59 -2.69 5.02 -19.69
N TYR A 60 -1.63 5.20 -18.92
CA TYR A 60 -1.00 6.50 -18.61
C TYR A 60 0.50 6.39 -18.85
N PRO A 61 0.96 6.44 -20.11
CA PRO A 61 2.38 6.30 -20.46
C PRO A 61 3.28 7.37 -19.84
N THR A 62 2.73 8.56 -19.59
CA THR A 62 3.44 9.69 -18.99
C THR A 62 2.76 10.20 -17.73
N VAL A 63 3.49 10.97 -16.91
CA VAL A 63 2.92 11.63 -15.74
C VAL A 63 1.85 12.66 -16.14
N GLN A 64 1.95 13.24 -17.31
CA GLN A 64 0.96 14.18 -17.87
C GLN A 64 -0.36 13.46 -18.19
N ASP A 65 -0.30 12.27 -18.79
CA ASP A 65 -1.49 11.46 -19.04
C ASP A 65 -2.21 11.10 -17.75
N LEU A 66 -1.45 10.70 -16.73
CA LEU A 66 -2.01 10.41 -15.39
C LEU A 66 -2.60 11.68 -14.75
N ALA A 67 -1.94 12.82 -14.88
CA ALA A 67 -2.41 14.10 -14.33
C ALA A 67 -3.72 14.58 -14.97
N ALA A 68 -3.89 14.36 -16.28
CA ALA A 68 -5.06 14.74 -17.04
C ALA A 68 -6.27 13.81 -16.83
N ALA A 69 -6.03 12.58 -16.35
CA ALA A 69 -7.09 11.58 -16.16
C ALA A 69 -8.08 12.02 -15.07
N PRO A 70 -9.39 11.70 -15.21
CA PRO A 70 -10.34 11.80 -14.10
C PRO A 70 -9.91 10.92 -12.92
N LEU A 71 -10.02 11.44 -11.69
CA LEU A 71 -9.65 10.69 -10.48
C LEU A 71 -10.41 9.36 -10.38
N GLU A 72 -11.66 9.33 -10.82
CA GLU A 72 -12.49 8.12 -10.80
C GLU A 72 -11.88 7.00 -11.66
N ASP A 73 -11.34 7.31 -12.82
CA ASP A 73 -10.68 6.35 -13.71
C ASP A 73 -9.40 5.79 -13.08
N VAL A 74 -8.61 6.66 -12.44
CA VAL A 74 -7.42 6.25 -11.70
C VAL A 74 -7.79 5.31 -10.55
N LEU A 75 -8.83 5.64 -9.77
CA LEU A 75 -9.30 4.79 -8.68
C LEU A 75 -9.85 3.45 -9.18
N ARG A 76 -10.53 3.43 -10.34
CA ARG A 76 -11.04 2.21 -10.97
C ARG A 76 -9.88 1.30 -11.39
N LEU A 77 -8.84 1.86 -12.01
CA LEU A 77 -7.65 1.11 -12.43
C LEU A 77 -6.84 0.59 -11.21
N TRP A 78 -6.85 1.33 -10.08
CA TRP A 78 -6.22 0.96 -8.82
C TRP A 78 -6.99 -0.11 -8.04
N ALA A 79 -8.25 -0.37 -8.39
CA ALA A 79 -9.15 -1.22 -7.60
C ALA A 79 -8.58 -2.63 -7.40
N GLY A 80 -8.39 -3.02 -6.13
CA GLY A 80 -7.79 -4.29 -5.72
C GLY A 80 -6.41 -4.17 -5.08
N LEU A 81 -5.63 -3.09 -5.32
CA LEU A 81 -4.35 -2.85 -4.64
C LEU A 81 -4.51 -2.44 -3.16
N GLY A 82 -5.71 -1.95 -2.79
CA GLY A 82 -5.96 -1.45 -1.44
C GLY A 82 -5.30 -0.10 -1.14
N TYR A 83 -5.53 0.41 0.08
CA TYR A 83 -4.96 1.68 0.55
C TYR A 83 -5.17 2.83 -0.45
N TYR A 84 -6.41 3.09 -0.82
CA TYR A 84 -6.81 4.01 -1.90
C TYR A 84 -6.38 5.46 -1.70
N ALA A 85 -5.99 5.85 -0.47
CA ALA A 85 -5.32 7.14 -0.23
C ALA A 85 -4.03 7.28 -1.07
N ARG A 86 -3.34 6.16 -1.36
CA ARG A 86 -2.17 6.17 -2.24
C ARG A 86 -2.54 6.59 -3.67
N ALA A 87 -3.64 6.07 -4.21
CA ALA A 87 -4.11 6.42 -5.56
C ALA A 87 -4.51 7.91 -5.65
N ARG A 88 -5.18 8.43 -4.62
CA ARG A 88 -5.52 9.86 -4.57
C ARG A 88 -4.27 10.74 -4.49
N ASN A 89 -3.34 10.38 -3.63
CA ASN A 89 -2.06 11.10 -3.52
C ASN A 89 -1.22 10.96 -4.79
N LEU A 90 -1.23 9.78 -5.43
CA LEU A 90 -0.59 9.54 -6.72
C LEU A 90 -1.14 10.51 -7.78
N HIS A 91 -2.45 10.61 -7.91
CA HIS A 91 -3.08 11.52 -8.88
C HIS A 91 -2.81 12.99 -8.55
N SER A 92 -2.90 13.40 -7.28
CA SER A 92 -2.56 14.76 -6.85
C SER A 92 -1.08 15.09 -7.08
N CYS A 93 -0.19 14.12 -6.85
CA CYS A 93 1.24 14.27 -7.13
C CYS A 93 1.51 14.39 -8.62
N ALA A 94 0.85 13.57 -9.47
CA ALA A 94 0.98 13.66 -10.92
C ALA A 94 0.64 15.07 -11.44
N LYS A 95 -0.44 15.68 -10.93
CA LYS A 95 -0.80 17.07 -11.28
C LYS A 95 0.28 18.05 -10.91
N ARG A 96 0.81 17.98 -9.69
CA ARG A 96 1.89 18.88 -9.23
C ARG A 96 3.18 18.71 -10.05
N VAL A 97 3.52 17.46 -10.39
CA VAL A 97 4.71 17.17 -11.23
C VAL A 97 4.49 17.68 -12.66
N SER A 98 3.29 17.50 -13.22
CA SER A 98 2.95 18.00 -14.55
C SER A 98 2.98 19.54 -14.62
N GLU A 99 2.39 20.23 -13.62
CA GLU A 99 2.42 21.68 -13.50
C GLU A 99 3.85 22.23 -13.37
N ARG A 100 4.72 21.50 -12.69
CA ARG A 100 6.13 21.86 -12.51
C ARG A 100 6.98 21.60 -13.76
N GLY A 101 6.52 20.77 -14.69
CA GLY A 101 7.27 20.34 -15.86
C GLY A 101 8.16 19.10 -15.67
N GLY A 102 8.10 18.45 -14.50
CA GLY A 102 8.86 17.22 -14.22
C GLY A 102 9.11 16.96 -12.73
N PHE A 103 9.68 15.80 -12.44
CA PHE A 103 10.08 15.44 -11.07
C PHE A 103 11.31 16.25 -10.64
N PRO A 104 11.31 16.79 -9.41
CA PRO A 104 12.52 17.32 -8.81
C PRO A 104 13.51 16.18 -8.48
N ASP A 105 14.79 16.49 -8.42
CA ASP A 105 15.86 15.52 -8.26
C ASP A 105 16.51 15.53 -6.86
N THR A 106 16.07 16.42 -5.97
CA THR A 106 16.54 16.49 -4.57
C THR A 106 15.52 15.88 -3.62
N VAL A 107 16.02 15.32 -2.51
CA VAL A 107 15.16 14.72 -1.46
C VAL A 107 14.22 15.78 -0.87
N GLU A 108 14.72 16.98 -0.64
CA GLU A 108 14.00 18.10 -0.03
C GLU A 108 12.80 18.52 -0.87
N GLU A 109 13.00 18.67 -2.17
CA GLU A 109 11.91 19.04 -3.08
C GLU A 109 10.93 17.89 -3.31
N LEU A 110 11.41 16.64 -3.43
CA LEU A 110 10.56 15.46 -3.52
C LEU A 110 9.62 15.32 -2.33
N LEU A 111 10.07 15.66 -1.12
CA LEU A 111 9.27 15.64 0.10
C LEU A 111 8.09 16.63 0.07
N THR A 112 8.13 17.66 -0.77
CA THR A 112 7.02 18.62 -0.92
C THR A 112 5.84 18.06 -1.72
N LEU A 113 6.04 16.95 -2.43
CA LEU A 113 5.04 16.36 -3.31
C LEU A 113 4.04 15.48 -2.52
N PRO A 114 2.75 15.49 -2.89
CA PRO A 114 1.72 14.70 -2.21
C PRO A 114 2.04 13.20 -2.19
N GLY A 115 1.97 12.58 -1.01
CA GLY A 115 2.16 11.14 -0.84
C GLY A 115 3.60 10.65 -0.93
N ILE A 116 4.58 11.54 -1.08
CA ILE A 116 6.00 11.23 -1.06
C ILE A 116 6.55 11.44 0.35
N GLY A 117 6.84 10.36 1.04
CA GLY A 117 7.51 10.36 2.34
C GLY A 117 9.03 10.20 2.22
N ALA A 118 9.72 10.23 3.36
CA ALA A 118 11.18 10.21 3.44
C ALA A 118 11.83 9.01 2.71
N TYR A 119 11.21 7.83 2.77
CA TYR A 119 11.66 6.66 2.01
C TYR A 119 11.53 6.87 0.51
N THR A 120 10.31 7.20 0.04
CA THR A 120 10.02 7.35 -1.39
C THR A 120 10.84 8.47 -2.03
N ALA A 121 11.03 9.60 -1.33
CA ALA A 121 11.89 10.68 -1.78
C ALA A 121 13.33 10.21 -2.00
N ARG A 122 13.91 9.49 -1.05
CA ARG A 122 15.26 8.93 -1.20
C ARG A 122 15.34 7.86 -2.28
N ALA A 123 14.32 7.02 -2.43
CA ALA A 123 14.28 5.99 -3.47
C ALA A 123 14.29 6.62 -4.87
N ILE A 124 13.45 7.62 -5.11
CA ILE A 124 13.42 8.35 -6.38
C ILE A 124 14.76 9.08 -6.61
N ALA A 125 15.26 9.81 -5.61
CA ALA A 125 16.52 10.55 -5.71
C ALA A 125 17.70 9.63 -6.04
N ALA A 126 17.81 8.48 -5.36
CA ALA A 126 18.91 7.54 -5.61
C ALA A 126 18.74 6.81 -6.94
N ILE A 127 17.57 6.26 -7.22
CA ILE A 127 17.35 5.33 -8.33
C ILE A 127 17.21 6.08 -9.66
N ALA A 128 16.36 7.11 -9.70
CA ALA A 128 16.08 7.83 -10.94
C ALA A 128 17.10 8.95 -11.24
N PHE A 129 17.63 9.58 -10.19
CA PHE A 129 18.52 10.74 -10.36
C PHE A 129 19.97 10.50 -9.95
N GLY A 130 20.30 9.30 -9.44
CA GLY A 130 21.67 8.97 -9.04
C GLY A 130 22.21 9.81 -7.88
N ARG A 131 21.31 10.31 -7.01
CA ARG A 131 21.74 11.04 -5.82
C ARG A 131 22.30 10.08 -4.78
N PRO A 132 23.44 10.39 -4.14
CA PRO A 132 24.10 9.49 -3.20
C PRO A 132 23.39 9.48 -1.85
N VAL A 133 22.21 8.88 -1.80
CA VAL A 133 21.38 8.73 -0.60
C VAL A 133 20.87 7.28 -0.47
N VAL A 134 20.66 6.81 0.75
CA VAL A 134 20.16 5.46 1.03
C VAL A 134 18.67 5.52 1.39
N PRO A 135 17.79 4.93 0.58
CA PRO A 135 16.39 4.75 0.95
C PRO A 135 16.26 3.60 1.96
N VAL A 136 15.60 3.87 3.09
CA VAL A 136 15.48 2.91 4.20
C VAL A 136 14.05 2.37 4.27
N ASP A 137 13.84 1.19 3.66
CA ASP A 137 12.63 0.39 3.81
C ASP A 137 12.81 -0.67 4.90
N GLY A 138 11.81 -1.53 5.12
CA GLY A 138 11.91 -2.62 6.07
C GLY A 138 13.01 -3.65 5.77
N ASN A 139 13.46 -3.77 4.51
CA ASN A 139 14.59 -4.61 4.15
C ASN A 139 15.90 -3.96 4.58
N VAL A 140 16.07 -2.69 4.26
CA VAL A 140 17.27 -1.92 4.63
C VAL A 140 17.34 -1.72 6.15
N GLU A 141 16.20 -1.45 6.84
CA GLU A 141 16.14 -1.47 8.32
C GLU A 141 16.72 -2.77 8.89
N ARG A 142 16.32 -3.91 8.33
CA ARG A 142 16.79 -5.24 8.78
C ARG A 142 18.24 -5.49 8.48
N VAL A 143 18.70 -5.19 7.27
CA VAL A 143 20.11 -5.31 6.89
C VAL A 143 20.98 -4.47 7.81
N THR A 144 20.61 -3.21 8.02
CA THR A 144 21.35 -2.26 8.88
C THR A 144 21.36 -2.70 10.35
N ALA A 145 20.22 -3.15 10.88
CA ALA A 145 20.11 -3.65 12.24
C ALA A 145 21.04 -4.85 12.47
N ARG A 146 21.14 -5.76 11.49
CA ARG A 146 22.01 -6.93 11.58
C ARG A 146 23.48 -6.60 11.40
N LEU A 147 23.82 -5.73 10.45
CA LEU A 147 25.20 -5.26 10.26
C LEU A 147 25.79 -4.70 11.56
N ASN A 148 25.01 -3.88 12.28
CA ASN A 148 25.46 -3.18 13.46
C ASN A 148 25.05 -3.89 14.78
N ALA A 149 24.39 -5.04 14.71
CA ALA A 149 23.80 -5.73 15.86
C ALA A 149 22.96 -4.81 16.75
N THR A 150 22.12 -3.98 16.14
CA THR A 150 21.22 -3.05 16.85
C THR A 150 20.09 -3.83 17.51
N GLU A 151 20.10 -3.95 18.83
CA GLU A 151 19.17 -4.75 19.61
C GLU A 151 17.95 -3.96 20.10
N ASP A 152 18.02 -2.63 20.07
CA ASP A 152 16.87 -1.79 20.40
C ASP A 152 15.68 -2.11 19.51
N PRO A 153 14.47 -2.29 20.10
CA PRO A 153 13.32 -2.76 19.32
C PRO A 153 12.74 -1.67 18.41
N LEU A 154 12.21 -2.11 17.26
CA LEU A 154 11.37 -1.27 16.43
C LEU A 154 10.02 -0.98 17.13
N PRO A 155 9.46 0.24 16.96
CA PRO A 155 9.88 1.33 16.07
C PRO A 155 10.89 2.32 16.67
N ALA A 156 11.24 2.22 17.95
CA ALA A 156 12.09 3.18 18.65
C ALA A 156 13.49 3.32 18.01
N SER A 157 14.05 2.24 17.50
CA SER A 157 15.38 2.22 16.86
C SER A 157 15.41 2.80 15.44
N ARG A 158 14.28 3.11 14.79
CA ARG A 158 14.26 3.62 13.39
C ARG A 158 15.16 4.84 13.14
N PRO A 159 15.19 5.86 13.99
CA PRO A 159 16.09 7.00 13.76
C PRO A 159 17.56 6.62 13.80
N LEU A 160 17.95 5.69 14.68
CA LEU A 160 19.31 5.14 14.72
C LEU A 160 19.64 4.35 13.46
N LEU A 161 18.75 3.44 13.05
CA LEU A 161 18.94 2.64 11.84
C LEU A 161 19.03 3.50 10.58
N ALA A 162 18.24 4.57 10.50
CA ALA A 162 18.33 5.52 9.38
C ALA A 162 19.69 6.22 9.33
N ARG A 163 20.24 6.63 10.47
CA ARG A 163 21.60 7.21 10.53
C ARG A 163 22.67 6.19 10.16
N GLN A 164 22.60 4.97 10.67
CA GLN A 164 23.54 3.90 10.36
C GLN A 164 23.47 3.53 8.86
N ALA A 165 22.27 3.47 8.27
CA ALA A 165 22.09 3.20 6.85
C ALA A 165 22.70 4.32 5.98
N ALA A 166 22.55 5.58 6.38
CA ALA A 166 23.15 6.71 5.67
C ALA A 166 24.69 6.60 5.59
N LEU A 167 25.34 6.06 6.62
CA LEU A 167 26.78 5.86 6.65
C LEU A 167 27.28 4.84 5.61
N LEU A 168 26.41 3.92 5.16
CA LEU A 168 26.77 2.95 4.09
C LEU A 168 27.11 3.66 2.77
N ASN A 169 26.58 4.86 2.58
CA ASN A 169 26.84 5.66 1.39
C ASN A 169 28.13 6.52 1.46
N ASN A 170 28.89 6.45 2.56
CA ASN A 170 30.16 7.16 2.67
C ASN A 170 31.29 6.48 1.85
N ASP A 171 31.04 5.26 1.39
CA ASP A 171 31.98 4.53 0.52
C ASP A 171 31.98 5.17 -0.89
N PRO A 172 33.14 5.56 -1.44
CA PRO A 172 33.23 6.16 -2.78
C PRO A 172 32.65 5.27 -3.89
N VAL A 173 32.72 3.95 -3.74
CA VAL A 173 32.16 3.00 -4.72
C VAL A 173 30.63 3.02 -4.67
N ALA A 174 30.02 3.12 -3.47
CA ALA A 174 28.60 3.32 -3.34
C ALA A 174 28.14 4.65 -3.98
N GLN A 175 28.92 5.71 -3.78
CA GLN A 175 28.64 7.05 -4.36
C GLN A 175 28.80 7.09 -5.88
N SER A 176 29.64 6.24 -6.46
CA SER A 176 29.80 6.17 -7.92
C SER A 176 28.64 5.46 -8.63
N ARG A 177 27.87 4.62 -7.90
CA ARG A 177 26.73 3.84 -8.42
C ARG A 177 25.52 3.90 -7.49
N PRO A 178 24.96 5.10 -7.19
CA PRO A 178 23.95 5.25 -6.14
C PRO A 178 22.67 4.48 -6.43
N SER A 179 22.22 4.45 -7.68
CA SER A 179 21.05 3.70 -8.14
C SER A 179 21.20 2.20 -7.90
N ASP A 180 22.33 1.65 -8.31
CA ASP A 180 22.61 0.23 -8.14
C ASP A 180 22.80 -0.13 -6.68
N PHE A 181 23.47 0.74 -5.91
CA PHE A 181 23.72 0.51 -4.49
C PHE A 181 22.40 0.48 -3.68
N ALA A 182 21.49 1.41 -3.94
CA ALA A 182 20.16 1.42 -3.31
C ALA A 182 19.38 0.14 -3.64
N GLN A 183 19.36 -0.24 -4.92
CA GLN A 183 18.66 -1.45 -5.37
C GLN A 183 19.33 -2.74 -4.86
N ALA A 184 20.66 -2.76 -4.74
CA ALA A 184 21.41 -3.87 -4.17
C ALA A 184 21.06 -4.11 -2.70
N LEU A 185 20.86 -3.05 -1.90
CA LEU A 185 20.40 -3.15 -0.53
C LEU A 185 19.00 -3.76 -0.45
N PHE A 186 18.09 -3.36 -1.34
CA PHE A 186 16.75 -3.96 -1.41
C PHE A 186 16.81 -5.45 -1.76
N ASP A 187 17.64 -5.81 -2.74
CA ASP A 187 17.78 -7.20 -3.18
C ASP A 187 18.46 -8.07 -2.12
N LEU A 188 19.51 -7.56 -1.48
CA LEU A 188 20.16 -8.24 -0.36
C LEU A 188 19.14 -8.57 0.75
N GLY A 189 18.31 -7.59 1.12
CA GLY A 189 17.26 -7.78 2.12
C GLY A 189 16.15 -8.73 1.67
N ALA A 190 15.81 -8.73 0.40
CA ALA A 190 14.73 -9.56 -0.13
C ALA A 190 15.13 -11.02 -0.37
N THR A 191 16.39 -11.30 -0.68
CA THR A 191 16.84 -12.63 -1.14
C THR A 191 17.81 -13.34 -0.21
N ILE A 192 18.71 -12.62 0.44
CA ILE A 192 19.76 -13.17 1.32
C ILE A 192 19.47 -12.88 2.79
N CYS A 193 19.38 -11.59 3.15
CA CYS A 193 19.16 -11.15 4.53
C CYS A 193 17.66 -11.16 4.86
N THR A 194 16.98 -12.28 4.63
CA THR A 194 15.53 -12.46 4.78
C THR A 194 15.08 -12.37 6.25
N PRO A 195 13.80 -12.09 6.53
CA PRO A 195 13.28 -12.00 7.91
C PRO A 195 13.48 -13.27 8.73
N ARG A 196 13.27 -14.42 8.10
CA ARG A 196 13.45 -15.75 8.69
C ARG A 196 14.56 -16.49 7.96
N ASN A 197 15.40 -17.20 8.69
CA ASN A 197 16.47 -18.03 8.14
C ASN A 197 17.34 -17.28 7.09
N PRO A 198 18.02 -16.17 7.45
CA PRO A 198 18.87 -15.46 6.52
C PRO A 198 20.01 -16.36 6.02
N ALA A 199 20.31 -16.30 4.71
CA ALA A 199 21.37 -17.08 4.07
C ALA A 199 22.74 -16.41 4.30
N CYS A 200 23.19 -16.32 5.56
CA CYS A 200 24.39 -15.58 5.92
C CYS A 200 25.67 -16.11 5.27
N LEU A 201 25.76 -17.41 4.99
CA LEU A 201 26.94 -18.03 4.37
C LEU A 201 27.19 -17.57 2.92
N THR A 202 26.16 -17.11 2.23
CA THR A 202 26.26 -16.57 0.86
C THR A 202 26.16 -15.04 0.81
N CYS A 203 26.14 -14.38 1.98
CA CYS A 203 26.01 -12.93 2.06
C CYS A 203 27.32 -12.23 1.68
N PRO A 204 27.30 -11.26 0.75
CA PRO A 204 28.50 -10.51 0.37
C PRO A 204 29.11 -9.71 1.54
N TRP A 205 28.34 -9.49 2.60
CA TRP A 205 28.75 -8.78 3.81
C TRP A 205 28.89 -9.67 5.04
N GLN A 206 29.01 -10.98 4.85
CA GLN A 206 29.12 -11.96 5.94
C GLN A 206 30.19 -11.59 6.97
N THR A 207 31.39 -11.26 6.52
CA THR A 207 32.55 -10.98 7.39
C THR A 207 32.45 -9.64 8.14
N SER A 208 31.67 -8.71 7.61
CA SER A 208 31.42 -7.39 8.23
C SER A 208 30.20 -7.36 9.14
N CYS A 209 29.39 -8.44 9.16
CA CYS A 209 28.11 -8.45 9.86
C CYS A 209 28.27 -8.84 11.33
N ILE A 210 28.11 -7.88 12.25
CA ILE A 210 28.26 -8.10 13.70
C ILE A 210 27.22 -9.10 14.22
N ALA A 211 25.96 -9.03 13.76
CA ALA A 211 24.94 -9.97 14.19
C ALA A 211 25.21 -11.40 13.74
N HIS A 212 25.82 -11.58 12.57
CA HIS A 212 26.26 -12.91 12.12
C HIS A 212 27.40 -13.45 13.01
N ALA A 213 28.40 -12.64 13.26
CA ALA A 213 29.52 -13.01 14.14
C ALA A 213 29.07 -13.37 15.56
N ARG A 214 28.00 -12.73 16.05
CA ARG A 214 27.41 -12.97 17.37
C ARG A 214 26.34 -14.07 17.37
N GLY A 215 25.98 -14.66 16.23
CA GLY A 215 24.91 -15.69 16.14
C GLY A 215 23.49 -15.17 16.38
N ILE A 216 23.25 -13.86 16.35
CA ILE A 216 21.95 -13.22 16.66
C ILE A 216 21.20 -12.68 15.42
N ALA A 217 21.68 -12.95 14.21
CA ALA A 217 21.10 -12.39 12.99
C ALA A 217 19.60 -12.70 12.82
N ALA A 218 19.15 -13.91 13.18
CA ALA A 218 17.74 -14.30 13.06
C ALA A 218 16.80 -13.55 14.03
N GLN A 219 17.35 -12.98 15.11
CA GLN A 219 16.59 -12.25 16.14
C GLN A 219 16.39 -10.78 15.81
N LEU A 220 17.18 -10.23 14.87
CA LEU A 220 17.16 -8.82 14.53
C LEU A 220 16.45 -8.53 13.20
N PRO A 221 15.78 -7.35 13.08
CA PRO A 221 15.59 -6.34 14.13
C PRO A 221 14.61 -6.82 15.21
N ALA A 222 14.89 -6.50 16.46
CA ALA A 222 13.97 -6.73 17.55
C ALA A 222 12.67 -5.91 17.33
N LYS A 223 11.54 -6.44 17.81
CA LYS A 223 10.23 -5.77 17.68
C LYS A 223 9.53 -5.72 19.02
N GLN A 224 8.91 -4.60 19.33
CA GLN A 224 8.00 -4.55 20.46
C GLN A 224 6.84 -5.52 20.26
N PRO A 225 6.34 -6.15 21.33
CA PRO A 225 5.14 -6.96 21.27
C PRO A 225 3.99 -6.18 20.63
N LYS A 226 3.27 -6.82 19.70
CA LYS A 226 2.09 -6.20 19.09
C LYS A 226 0.98 -6.10 20.11
N GLN A 227 0.46 -4.90 20.31
CA GLN A 227 -0.78 -4.72 21.07
C GLN A 227 -1.93 -5.46 20.37
N ALA A 228 -2.86 -6.02 21.16
CA ALA A 228 -4.06 -6.62 20.62
C ALA A 228 -4.85 -5.58 19.81
N ARG A 229 -5.31 -5.99 18.63
CA ARG A 229 -6.12 -5.10 17.80
C ARG A 229 -7.52 -4.99 18.40
N PRO A 230 -8.06 -3.79 18.59
CA PRO A 230 -9.44 -3.64 19.02
C PRO A 230 -10.38 -4.24 17.99
N THR A 231 -11.51 -4.75 18.47
CA THR A 231 -12.60 -5.24 17.62
C THR A 231 -13.66 -4.16 17.48
N ARG A 232 -14.22 -4.03 16.29
CA ARG A 232 -15.35 -3.14 15.99
C ARG A 232 -16.47 -3.91 15.30
N TYR A 233 -17.68 -3.48 15.49
CA TYR A 233 -18.89 -4.07 14.96
C TYR A 233 -19.74 -3.02 14.27
N GLY A 234 -20.35 -3.40 13.15
CA GLY A 234 -21.26 -2.57 12.39
C GLY A 234 -22.32 -3.41 11.68
N ALA A 235 -23.29 -2.73 11.09
CA ALA A 235 -24.27 -3.34 10.19
C ALA A 235 -24.30 -2.56 8.89
N HIS A 236 -24.48 -3.25 7.76
CA HIS A 236 -24.64 -2.64 6.45
C HIS A 236 -25.88 -3.18 5.75
N PHE A 237 -26.50 -2.30 4.95
CA PHE A 237 -27.79 -2.53 4.31
C PHE A 237 -27.60 -2.61 2.79
N LEU A 238 -27.83 -3.79 2.21
CA LEU A 238 -27.84 -4.01 0.77
C LEU A 238 -29.26 -3.89 0.27
N LEU A 239 -29.60 -2.74 -0.28
CA LEU A 239 -30.92 -2.46 -0.82
C LEU A 239 -30.84 -2.48 -2.35
N HIS A 240 -31.66 -3.33 -2.97
CA HIS A 240 -31.81 -3.41 -4.41
C HIS A 240 -33.04 -2.62 -4.87
N ASP A 241 -32.90 -1.92 -6.00
CA ASP A 241 -34.04 -1.46 -6.78
C ASP A 241 -34.56 -2.56 -7.74
N GLN A 242 -35.61 -2.26 -8.46
CA GLN A 242 -36.21 -3.18 -9.42
C GLN A 242 -35.34 -3.45 -10.66
N ASN A 243 -34.36 -2.60 -10.93
CA ASN A 243 -33.41 -2.73 -12.04
C ASN A 243 -32.13 -3.48 -11.64
N GLY A 244 -32.09 -4.02 -10.40
CA GLY A 244 -30.92 -4.68 -9.85
C GLY A 244 -29.76 -3.73 -9.51
N GLN A 245 -30.04 -2.42 -9.44
CA GLN A 245 -29.08 -1.46 -8.91
C GLN A 245 -29.10 -1.51 -7.37
N ILE A 246 -27.98 -1.15 -6.77
CA ILE A 246 -27.83 -1.14 -5.30
C ILE A 246 -27.68 0.28 -4.77
N LEU A 247 -28.26 0.52 -3.61
CA LEU A 247 -28.11 1.80 -2.91
C LEU A 247 -26.68 1.93 -2.40
N LEU A 248 -25.96 2.96 -2.86
CA LEU A 248 -24.58 3.25 -2.49
C LEU A 248 -24.43 4.72 -2.13
N ARG A 249 -23.62 4.98 -1.11
CA ARG A 249 -23.12 6.33 -0.83
C ARG A 249 -21.62 6.40 -1.03
N THR A 250 -21.10 7.58 -1.34
CA THR A 250 -19.67 7.83 -1.41
C THR A 250 -19.20 8.38 -0.07
N ARG A 251 -18.17 7.77 0.52
CA ARG A 251 -17.58 8.22 1.77
C ARG A 251 -16.93 9.60 1.62
N PRO A 252 -16.84 10.40 2.69
CA PRO A 252 -16.09 11.66 2.68
C PRO A 252 -14.67 11.46 2.15
N PRO A 253 -14.05 12.49 1.55
CA PRO A 253 -12.72 12.34 0.91
C PRO A 253 -11.60 12.03 1.91
N THR A 254 -11.82 12.29 3.19
CA THR A 254 -10.86 12.05 4.28
C THR A 254 -11.24 10.82 5.10
N GLY A 255 -10.27 10.29 5.85
CA GLY A 255 -10.49 9.15 6.74
C GLY A 255 -10.39 7.78 6.06
N LEU A 256 -10.80 6.75 6.80
CA LEU A 256 -10.69 5.36 6.35
C LEU A 256 -11.63 5.10 5.15
N LEU A 257 -11.09 4.53 4.07
CA LEU A 257 -11.81 4.26 2.82
C LEU A 257 -12.42 5.52 2.17
N GLY A 258 -11.86 6.70 2.42
CA GLY A 258 -12.35 7.97 1.87
C GLY A 258 -12.50 7.96 0.36
N SER A 259 -13.51 8.65 -0.16
CA SER A 259 -13.93 8.73 -1.58
C SER A 259 -14.30 7.41 -2.23
N MET A 260 -14.43 6.34 -1.46
CA MET A 260 -14.92 5.05 -1.96
C MET A 260 -16.42 4.93 -1.75
N ASP A 261 -17.03 4.09 -2.58
CA ASP A 261 -18.43 3.74 -2.42
C ASP A 261 -18.61 2.70 -1.32
N GLU A 262 -19.69 2.84 -0.56
CA GLU A 262 -20.07 1.88 0.46
C GLU A 262 -21.58 1.65 0.47
N LEU A 263 -21.99 0.51 1.01
CA LEU A 263 -23.37 0.27 1.39
C LEU A 263 -23.73 1.20 2.56
N PRO A 264 -24.94 1.77 2.63
CA PRO A 264 -25.44 2.42 3.84
C PRO A 264 -25.25 1.52 5.05
N GLY A 265 -24.99 2.09 6.21
CA GLY A 265 -24.80 1.29 7.41
C GLY A 265 -24.65 2.13 8.66
N THR A 266 -24.49 1.43 9.77
CA THR A 266 -24.29 2.01 11.12
C THR A 266 -22.87 2.55 11.29
N GLU A 267 -22.64 3.26 12.36
CA GLU A 267 -21.28 3.48 12.86
C GLU A 267 -20.61 2.15 13.30
N TRP A 268 -19.27 2.15 13.35
CA TRP A 268 -18.50 1.00 13.82
C TRP A 268 -18.08 1.20 15.27
N ARG A 269 -18.74 0.48 16.18
CA ARG A 269 -18.58 0.59 17.64
C ARG A 269 -17.89 -0.62 18.27
N SER A 270 -17.52 -0.52 19.54
CA SER A 270 -16.77 -1.58 20.25
C SER A 270 -17.65 -2.76 20.71
N ARG A 271 -18.98 -2.61 20.69
CA ARG A 271 -19.94 -3.67 21.03
C ARG A 271 -20.76 -4.09 19.82
N PRO A 272 -21.22 -5.34 19.72
CA PRO A 272 -22.13 -5.79 18.68
C PRO A 272 -23.43 -4.95 18.65
N TRP A 273 -24.03 -4.85 17.47
CA TRP A 273 -25.38 -4.33 17.28
C TRP A 273 -26.38 -5.46 17.48
N THR A 274 -27.47 -5.21 18.21
CA THR A 274 -28.65 -6.08 18.11
C THR A 274 -29.33 -5.85 16.77
N GLU A 275 -30.17 -6.79 16.34
CA GLU A 275 -30.93 -6.63 15.08
C GLU A 275 -31.83 -5.39 15.13
N GLU A 276 -32.57 -5.20 16.22
CA GLU A 276 -33.41 -4.05 16.42
C GLU A 276 -32.66 -2.72 16.37
N GLU A 277 -31.53 -2.64 17.11
CA GLU A 277 -30.68 -1.44 17.09
C GLU A 277 -30.13 -1.17 15.67
N ALA A 278 -29.75 -2.21 14.92
CA ALA A 278 -29.19 -2.05 13.58
C ALA A 278 -30.28 -1.59 12.59
N LEU A 279 -31.45 -2.23 12.60
CA LEU A 279 -32.56 -1.92 11.69
C LEU A 279 -33.14 -0.52 11.90
N ALA A 280 -32.99 0.06 13.08
CA ALA A 280 -33.34 1.48 13.31
C ALA A 280 -32.49 2.46 12.46
N HIS A 281 -31.37 2.02 11.92
CA HIS A 281 -30.49 2.78 11.00
C HIS A 281 -30.69 2.41 9.53
N ALA A 282 -31.65 1.57 9.21
CA ALA A 282 -31.91 1.13 7.83
C ALA A 282 -32.41 2.30 6.97
N PRO A 283 -32.05 2.33 5.67
CA PRO A 283 -32.41 3.43 4.77
C PRO A 283 -33.91 3.59 4.52
N CYS A 284 -34.69 2.54 4.74
CA CYS A 284 -36.15 2.57 4.64
C CYS A 284 -36.77 1.42 5.45
N LEU A 285 -38.07 1.54 5.70
CA LEU A 285 -38.90 0.47 6.29
C LEU A 285 -39.25 -0.53 5.18
N THR A 286 -38.75 -1.74 5.31
CA THR A 286 -39.03 -2.87 4.40
C THR A 286 -38.65 -4.18 5.10
N ASP A 287 -38.91 -5.32 4.47
CA ASP A 287 -38.57 -6.64 5.01
C ASP A 287 -37.06 -6.92 4.81
N TRP A 288 -36.28 -6.55 5.82
CA TRP A 288 -34.85 -6.81 5.85
C TRP A 288 -34.55 -8.25 6.26
N VAL A 289 -33.73 -8.94 5.46
CA VAL A 289 -33.30 -10.31 5.73
C VAL A 289 -31.82 -10.30 6.11
N GLY A 290 -31.48 -10.83 7.28
CA GLY A 290 -30.07 -11.02 7.70
C GLY A 290 -29.39 -12.06 6.81
N ARG A 291 -28.27 -11.68 6.19
CA ARG A 291 -27.46 -12.56 5.30
C ARG A 291 -26.22 -13.13 5.99
N GLY A 292 -25.96 -12.73 7.22
CA GLY A 292 -24.82 -13.20 8.00
C GLY A 292 -23.82 -12.10 8.29
N GLU A 293 -22.66 -12.52 8.78
CA GLU A 293 -21.60 -11.63 9.23
C GLU A 293 -20.33 -11.85 8.39
N ILE A 294 -19.63 -10.77 8.06
CA ILE A 294 -18.28 -10.84 7.48
C ILE A 294 -17.25 -10.36 8.50
N ARG A 295 -16.06 -10.95 8.44
CA ARG A 295 -14.88 -10.48 9.16
C ARG A 295 -13.91 -9.81 8.18
N HIS A 296 -13.50 -8.58 8.53
CA HIS A 296 -12.46 -7.86 7.79
C HIS A 296 -11.39 -7.32 8.73
N VAL A 297 -10.12 -7.55 8.40
CA VAL A 297 -8.98 -7.10 9.23
C VAL A 297 -8.36 -5.88 8.60
N PHE A 298 -8.48 -4.75 9.28
CA PHE A 298 -7.74 -3.53 8.98
C PHE A 298 -6.39 -3.51 9.72
N THR A 299 -5.52 -2.59 9.38
CA THR A 299 -4.21 -2.44 10.03
C THR A 299 -4.34 -2.23 11.54
N HIS A 300 -5.35 -1.44 11.97
CA HIS A 300 -5.48 -0.98 13.36
C HIS A 300 -6.60 -1.66 14.15
N PHE A 301 -7.51 -2.37 13.50
CA PHE A 301 -8.63 -3.07 14.17
C PHE A 301 -9.17 -4.21 13.31
N THR A 302 -9.92 -5.11 13.95
CA THR A 302 -10.72 -6.13 13.27
C THR A 302 -12.18 -5.65 13.24
N LEU A 303 -12.82 -5.74 12.07
CA LEU A 303 -14.20 -5.35 11.86
C LEU A 303 -15.06 -6.58 11.60
N TYR A 304 -16.19 -6.65 12.30
CA TYR A 304 -17.29 -7.56 12.03
C TYR A 304 -18.50 -6.76 11.54
N LEU A 305 -19.04 -7.15 10.39
CA LEU A 305 -20.20 -6.48 9.77
C LEU A 305 -21.31 -7.48 9.55
N THR A 306 -22.45 -7.24 10.18
CA THR A 306 -23.71 -7.92 9.85
C THR A 306 -24.27 -7.29 8.58
N VAL A 307 -24.72 -8.11 7.64
CA VAL A 307 -25.29 -7.65 6.37
C VAL A 307 -26.77 -7.99 6.33
N TYR A 308 -27.60 -6.97 6.09
CA TYR A 308 -29.02 -7.09 5.85
C TYR A 308 -29.32 -6.79 4.38
N GLU A 309 -30.18 -7.56 3.75
CA GLU A 309 -30.57 -7.40 2.36
C GLU A 309 -32.08 -7.21 2.24
N ALA A 310 -32.47 -6.33 1.32
CA ALA A 310 -33.86 -6.14 0.95
C ALA A 310 -33.99 -5.69 -0.51
N CYS A 311 -35.17 -5.86 -1.08
CA CYS A 311 -35.56 -5.32 -2.38
C CYS A 311 -36.69 -4.31 -2.19
N LEU A 312 -36.61 -3.18 -2.91
CA LEU A 312 -37.70 -2.20 -2.90
C LEU A 312 -38.95 -2.75 -3.61
N PRO A 313 -40.13 -2.60 -3.01
CA PRO A 313 -41.40 -2.89 -3.70
C PRO A 313 -41.60 -1.99 -4.93
N GLN A 314 -42.46 -2.44 -5.87
CA GLN A 314 -42.78 -1.65 -7.07
C GLN A 314 -43.41 -0.29 -6.67
N GLY A 315 -42.92 0.79 -7.28
CA GLY A 315 -43.42 2.15 -7.08
C GLY A 315 -42.89 2.91 -5.86
N HIS A 316 -41.97 2.33 -5.07
CA HIS A 316 -41.50 2.92 -3.79
C HIS A 316 -40.12 3.62 -3.85
N ASN A 317 -39.69 4.10 -5.00
CA ASN A 317 -38.43 4.90 -5.08
C ASN A 317 -38.55 6.31 -4.43
N ALA A 318 -39.76 6.71 -4.03
CA ALA A 318 -40.01 8.02 -3.43
C ALA A 318 -40.02 7.89 -1.90
N GLY A 319 -38.90 8.20 -1.23
CA GLY A 319 -38.86 8.27 0.22
C GLY A 319 -37.53 7.93 0.88
N ILE A 320 -36.51 7.48 0.11
CA ILE A 320 -35.19 7.26 0.68
C ILE A 320 -34.47 8.60 0.74
N ASP A 321 -34.06 8.99 1.95
CA ASP A 321 -33.29 10.20 2.16
C ASP A 321 -31.96 10.14 1.36
N SER A 322 -31.65 11.19 0.64
CA SER A 322 -30.43 11.31 -0.17
C SER A 322 -29.14 11.13 0.62
N SER A 323 -29.18 11.29 1.95
CA SER A 323 -28.03 11.00 2.84
C SER A 323 -27.62 9.54 2.84
N PHE A 324 -28.52 8.61 2.52
CA PHE A 324 -28.20 7.20 2.36
C PHE A 324 -27.54 6.87 1.02
N GLY A 325 -27.56 7.78 0.04
CA GLY A 325 -26.92 7.62 -1.25
C GLY A 325 -27.86 7.57 -2.44
N THR A 326 -27.42 6.94 -3.52
CA THR A 326 -28.15 6.80 -4.78
C THR A 326 -28.03 5.38 -5.32
N PHE A 327 -29.05 4.92 -6.08
CA PHE A 327 -29.01 3.63 -6.73
C PHE A 327 -28.03 3.66 -7.91
N ARG A 328 -27.07 2.72 -7.90
CA ARG A 328 -26.02 2.60 -8.91
C ARG A 328 -25.67 1.14 -9.18
N SER A 329 -25.08 0.89 -10.35
CA SER A 329 -24.56 -0.45 -10.68
C SER A 329 -23.38 -0.80 -9.76
N GLY A 330 -23.50 -1.86 -8.98
CA GLY A 330 -22.42 -2.38 -8.14
C GLY A 330 -21.17 -2.80 -8.91
N LYS A 331 -21.32 -3.17 -10.21
CA LYS A 331 -20.19 -3.54 -11.08
C LYS A 331 -19.29 -2.34 -11.43
N ARG A 332 -19.84 -1.13 -11.46
CA ARG A 332 -19.13 0.10 -11.81
C ARG A 332 -18.66 0.90 -10.58
N ALA A 333 -19.12 0.54 -9.40
CA ALA A 333 -18.82 1.25 -8.16
C ALA A 333 -17.40 1.00 -7.66
N ALA A 334 -16.79 2.01 -7.07
CA ALA A 334 -15.45 1.94 -6.46
C ALA A 334 -15.51 1.30 -5.06
N LEU A 335 -15.95 0.06 -4.98
CA LEU A 335 -16.17 -0.67 -3.72
C LEU A 335 -14.86 -1.19 -3.11
N PRO A 336 -14.58 -0.91 -1.82
CA PRO A 336 -13.44 -1.50 -1.11
C PRO A 336 -13.67 -2.99 -0.85
N GLY A 337 -12.58 -3.71 -0.56
CA GLY A 337 -12.62 -5.16 -0.31
C GLY A 337 -13.60 -5.59 0.77
N VAL A 338 -13.84 -4.75 1.80
CA VAL A 338 -14.83 -5.02 2.84
C VAL A 338 -16.26 -5.01 2.28
N MET A 339 -16.61 -4.04 1.43
CA MET A 339 -17.94 -3.97 0.79
C MET A 339 -18.14 -5.10 -0.24
N LYS A 340 -17.08 -5.46 -0.98
CA LYS A 340 -17.12 -6.63 -1.87
C LYS A 340 -17.42 -7.93 -1.13
N LYS A 341 -16.91 -8.07 0.11
CA LYS A 341 -17.26 -9.22 0.97
C LYS A 341 -18.73 -9.19 1.39
N CYS A 342 -19.29 -8.02 1.71
CA CYS A 342 -20.71 -7.90 2.01
C CYS A 342 -21.57 -8.36 0.82
N LEU A 343 -21.25 -7.91 -0.38
CA LEU A 343 -21.96 -8.33 -1.60
C LEU A 343 -21.81 -9.83 -1.92
N ALA A 344 -20.71 -10.45 -1.49
CA ALA A 344 -20.49 -11.88 -1.73
C ALA A 344 -21.39 -12.78 -0.86
N LEU A 345 -21.90 -12.30 0.28
CA LEU A 345 -22.82 -13.04 1.12
C LEU A 345 -24.21 -13.22 0.48
N THR A 346 -24.56 -12.37 -0.47
CA THR A 346 -25.89 -12.32 -1.09
C THR A 346 -25.97 -13.01 -2.45
N LYS A 347 -24.82 -13.43 -2.98
CA LYS A 347 -24.81 -14.23 -4.22
C LYS A 347 -25.29 -15.64 -3.91
N HIS A 348 -26.45 -16.02 -4.46
CA HIS A 348 -26.88 -17.41 -4.47
C HIS A 348 -25.86 -18.29 -5.24
N PRO A 349 -25.65 -19.56 -4.84
CA PRO A 349 -24.71 -20.48 -5.50
C PRO A 349 -25.09 -20.86 -6.94
N SER A 350 -26.14 -20.29 -7.54
CA SER A 350 -26.68 -20.61 -8.86
C SER A 350 -26.23 -19.66 -9.98
N GLU A 351 -25.29 -18.75 -9.74
CA GLU A 351 -24.74 -17.82 -10.76
C GLU A 351 -23.20 -17.97 -10.92
N THR A 352 -22.70 -19.19 -10.93
CA THR A 352 -21.32 -19.51 -11.38
C THR A 352 -21.35 -20.17 -12.75
#